data_f5dafcc26aedb99ebb04c89c46d691f4
#
_entry.id   f5dafcc26aedb99ebb04c89c46d691f4
#
_cell.length_a   1.000
_cell.length_b   1.000
_cell.length_c   1.000
_cell.angle_alpha   90.00
_cell.angle_beta   90.00
_cell.angle_gamma   90.00
#
_symmetry.space_group_name_H-M   'P 1'
#
loop_
_entity.id
_entity.type
_entity.pdbx_description
1 polymer ?
#
loop_
_entity_poly.entity_id
_entity_poly.type
_entity_poly.pdbx_seq_one_letter_code
_entity_poly.pdbx_strand_id
1 'polypeptide(L)'
;CMHEPSSNREERLQHLLRAESIYAGDFLPHLGDYTWVITLAAKFRESYFTCIDEIAEILTEKQEWSRLLSIAGRAAARYHLEEWHCICIDCLIKLGQISTAWEAYRRAIRSLKEDMDVFSLSPRMRARYHRLEELRRTESENTVLGGLHNDEEDKSPYFCPYTSFVDLYRISSRVMPYRTTASYLLVYSFSDSLGKHMKDKVTLQKSSRAMNMAVTSCLRS
;
A
#
# COMPACT_ATOMS: atom_id res chain seq x y z
N CYS A 1 -1.28 3.01 -38.90
CA CYS A 1 -0.33 3.23 -37.80
C CYS A 1 1.07 3.02 -38.40
N MET A 2 1.77 4.12 -38.70
CA MET A 2 3.17 4.05 -39.13
C MET A 2 4.03 3.84 -37.87
N HIS A 3 4.77 2.75 -37.85
CA HIS A 3 5.81 2.50 -36.84
C HIS A 3 6.92 3.52 -37.07
N GLU A 4 7.01 4.56 -36.28
CA GLU A 4 8.19 5.43 -36.28
C GLU A 4 9.41 4.59 -35.86
N PRO A 5 10.57 4.76 -36.55
CA PRO A 5 11.76 4.00 -36.17
C PRO A 5 12.17 4.29 -34.76
N SER A 6 12.53 3.27 -34.01
CA SER A 6 12.87 3.31 -32.54
C SER A 6 13.93 4.36 -32.20
N SER A 7 14.81 4.71 -33.14
CA SER A 7 15.81 5.78 -32.99
C SER A 7 15.16 7.17 -32.81
N ASN A 8 14.11 7.47 -33.57
CA ASN A 8 13.44 8.76 -33.50
C ASN A 8 12.66 8.94 -32.14
N ARG A 9 12.12 7.84 -31.64
CA ARG A 9 11.43 7.85 -30.31
C ARG A 9 12.38 8.04 -29.13
N GLU A 10 13.59 7.48 -29.20
CA GLU A 10 14.58 7.66 -28.14
C GLU A 10 15.09 9.10 -28.09
N GLU A 11 15.41 9.68 -29.25
CA GLU A 11 15.79 11.09 -29.34
C GLU A 11 14.67 12.01 -28.85
N ARG A 12 13.42 11.72 -29.22
CA ARG A 12 12.26 12.46 -28.74
C ARG A 12 12.14 12.38 -27.23
N LEU A 13 12.26 11.20 -26.63
CA LEU A 13 12.25 11.03 -25.17
C LEU A 13 13.34 11.85 -24.50
N GLN A 14 14.54 11.90 -25.06
CA GLN A 14 15.64 12.70 -24.52
C GLN A 14 15.33 14.20 -24.53
N HIS A 15 14.72 14.70 -25.62
CA HIS A 15 14.29 16.10 -25.70
C HIS A 15 13.19 16.41 -24.69
N LEU A 16 12.20 15.53 -24.53
CA LEU A 16 11.13 15.68 -23.56
C LEU A 16 11.65 15.68 -22.13
N LEU A 17 12.58 14.77 -21.78
CA LEU A 17 13.21 14.73 -20.46
C LEU A 17 14.02 15.99 -20.17
N ARG A 18 14.69 16.52 -21.18
CA ARG A 18 15.40 17.79 -21.04
C ARG A 18 14.41 18.94 -20.81
N ALA A 19 13.30 18.98 -21.53
CA ALA A 19 12.25 19.98 -21.33
C ALA A 19 11.64 19.88 -19.93
N GLU A 20 11.33 18.65 -19.45
CA GLU A 20 10.84 18.42 -18.07
C GLU A 20 11.85 18.93 -17.02
N SER A 21 13.14 18.69 -17.21
CA SER A 21 14.17 19.09 -16.26
C SER A 21 14.37 20.61 -16.16
N ILE A 22 14.06 21.35 -17.24
CA ILE A 22 14.17 22.82 -17.28
C ILE A 22 12.94 23.48 -16.62
N TYR A 23 11.78 22.83 -16.67
CA TYR A 23 10.55 23.40 -16.16
C TYR A 23 10.56 23.42 -14.61
N ALA A 24 10.74 24.60 -14.02
CA ALA A 24 10.84 24.76 -12.56
C ALA A 24 9.49 25.05 -11.88
N GLY A 25 8.44 25.34 -12.65
CA GLY A 25 7.11 25.72 -12.16
C GLY A 25 6.51 26.85 -12.96
N ASP A 26 5.50 27.52 -12.41
CA ASP A 26 4.79 28.60 -13.10
C ASP A 26 5.70 29.77 -13.45
N PHE A 27 5.49 30.30 -14.65
CA PHE A 27 6.27 31.42 -15.16
C PHE A 27 5.97 32.71 -14.41
N LEU A 28 7.02 33.34 -13.82
CA LEU A 28 6.96 34.62 -13.08
C LEU A 28 5.78 34.67 -12.08
N PRO A 29 5.70 33.77 -11.10
CA PRO A 29 4.55 33.66 -10.20
C PRO A 29 4.28 34.94 -9.39
N HIS A 30 5.33 35.74 -9.16
CA HIS A 30 5.23 37.01 -8.45
C HIS A 30 4.69 38.19 -9.30
N LEU A 31 4.51 37.98 -10.61
CA LEU A 31 3.92 38.93 -11.55
C LEU A 31 2.57 38.45 -12.09
N GLY A 32 1.88 37.60 -11.33
CA GLY A 32 0.61 36.97 -11.73
C GLY A 32 -0.55 37.93 -12.00
N ASP A 33 -0.44 39.19 -11.64
CA ASP A 33 -1.48 40.22 -11.90
C ASP A 33 -1.46 40.76 -13.34
N TYR A 34 -0.38 40.50 -14.10
CA TYR A 34 -0.28 40.96 -15.47
C TYR A 34 -0.85 39.93 -16.47
N THR A 35 -1.80 40.38 -17.30
CA THR A 35 -2.50 39.52 -18.28
C THR A 35 -1.55 38.76 -19.20
N TRP A 36 -0.45 39.39 -19.66
CA TRP A 36 0.54 38.74 -20.52
C TRP A 36 1.30 37.62 -19.78
N VAL A 37 1.56 37.79 -18.48
CA VAL A 37 2.20 36.75 -17.64
C VAL A 37 1.26 35.57 -17.46
N ILE A 38 -0.02 35.82 -17.15
CA ILE A 38 -1.04 34.79 -17.02
C ILE A 38 -1.13 33.94 -18.31
N THR A 39 -1.16 34.61 -19.45
CA THR A 39 -1.25 33.94 -20.76
C THR A 39 -0.04 33.07 -21.06
N LEU A 40 1.17 33.56 -20.80
CA LEU A 40 2.42 32.80 -20.99
C LEU A 40 2.55 31.66 -19.97
N ALA A 41 2.23 31.90 -18.72
CA ALA A 41 2.25 30.87 -17.69
C ALA A 41 1.29 29.71 -18.02
N ALA A 42 0.08 30.02 -18.48
CA ALA A 42 -0.88 29.00 -18.92
C ALA A 42 -0.32 28.18 -20.10
N LYS A 43 0.28 28.85 -21.11
CA LYS A 43 0.87 28.19 -22.26
C LYS A 43 2.05 27.27 -21.88
N PHE A 44 2.93 27.73 -21.02
CA PHE A 44 4.06 26.90 -20.55
C PHE A 44 3.58 25.72 -19.70
N ARG A 45 2.56 25.92 -18.88
CA ARG A 45 1.93 24.87 -18.08
C ARG A 45 1.31 23.78 -18.97
N GLU A 46 0.55 24.19 -19.99
CA GLU A 46 -0.05 23.26 -20.96
C GLU A 46 1.04 22.48 -21.71
N SER A 47 2.11 23.16 -22.16
CA SER A 47 3.25 22.51 -22.81
C SER A 47 3.93 21.50 -21.86
N TYR A 48 4.06 21.81 -20.58
CA TYR A 48 4.60 20.90 -19.59
C TYR A 48 3.69 19.67 -19.38
N PHE A 49 2.37 19.86 -19.33
CA PHE A 49 1.42 18.75 -19.20
C PHE A 49 1.52 17.80 -20.39
N THR A 50 1.50 18.34 -21.59
CA THR A 50 1.69 17.56 -22.81
C THR A 50 3.03 16.81 -22.81
N CYS A 51 4.10 17.46 -22.36
CA CYS A 51 5.43 16.85 -22.23
C CYS A 51 5.41 15.64 -21.26
N ILE A 52 4.78 15.76 -20.09
CA ILE A 52 4.68 14.66 -19.12
C ILE A 52 3.83 13.51 -19.68
N ASP A 53 2.74 13.81 -20.35
CA ASP A 53 1.86 12.80 -20.94
C ASP A 53 2.59 12.00 -22.04
N GLU A 54 3.34 12.67 -22.92
CA GLU A 54 4.15 12.00 -23.94
C GLU A 54 5.27 11.14 -23.32
N ILE A 55 5.95 11.63 -22.28
CA ILE A 55 6.94 10.85 -21.53
C ILE A 55 6.28 9.62 -20.93
N ALA A 56 5.11 9.77 -20.32
CA ALA A 56 4.38 8.67 -19.69
C ALA A 56 3.99 7.59 -20.71
N GLU A 57 3.56 7.98 -21.89
CA GLU A 57 3.23 7.06 -22.99
C GLU A 57 4.46 6.27 -23.42
N ILE A 58 5.57 6.94 -23.73
CA ILE A 58 6.81 6.30 -24.20
C ILE A 58 7.39 5.35 -23.13
N LEU A 59 7.44 5.78 -21.86
CA LEU A 59 7.99 4.97 -20.78
C LEU A 59 7.08 3.78 -20.39
N THR A 60 5.78 3.94 -20.57
CA THR A 60 4.81 2.85 -20.38
C THR A 60 5.01 1.76 -21.45
N GLU A 61 5.17 2.13 -22.71
CA GLU A 61 5.47 1.18 -23.79
C GLU A 61 6.80 0.44 -23.55
N LYS A 62 7.80 1.15 -23.05
CA LYS A 62 9.13 0.57 -22.69
C LYS A 62 9.11 -0.21 -21.38
N GLN A 63 8.03 -0.16 -20.61
CA GLN A 63 7.91 -0.75 -19.29
C GLN A 63 8.97 -0.24 -18.28
N GLU A 64 9.47 0.98 -18.47
CA GLU A 64 10.42 1.64 -17.57
C GLU A 64 9.72 2.26 -16.35
N TRP A 65 9.04 1.42 -15.55
CA TRP A 65 8.16 1.85 -14.45
C TRP A 65 8.85 2.69 -13.39
N SER A 66 10.09 2.37 -13.03
CA SER A 66 10.84 3.13 -12.01
C SER A 66 11.13 4.56 -12.47
N ARG A 67 11.47 4.72 -13.76
CA ARG A 67 11.76 6.02 -14.33
C ARG A 67 10.49 6.86 -14.47
N LEU A 68 9.42 6.22 -14.95
CA LEU A 68 8.09 6.84 -15.04
C LEU A 68 7.59 7.28 -13.67
N LEU A 69 7.74 6.44 -12.63
CA LEU A 69 7.35 6.78 -11.25
C LEU A 69 8.06 8.04 -10.74
N SER A 70 9.37 8.16 -11.02
CA SER A 70 10.14 9.34 -10.62
C SER A 70 9.62 10.62 -11.27
N ILE A 71 9.32 10.58 -12.57
CA ILE A 71 8.86 11.75 -13.35
C ILE A 71 7.43 12.14 -12.95
N ALA A 72 6.52 11.15 -12.95
CA ALA A 72 5.13 11.36 -12.55
C ALA A 72 5.02 11.84 -11.09
N GLY A 73 5.91 11.36 -10.21
CA GLY A 73 5.98 11.79 -8.83
C GLY A 73 6.36 13.27 -8.67
N ARG A 74 7.33 13.76 -9.47
CA ARG A 74 7.68 15.19 -9.51
C ARG A 74 6.53 16.04 -10.07
N ALA A 75 5.88 15.56 -11.12
CA ALA A 75 4.75 16.24 -11.72
C ALA A 75 3.56 16.32 -10.75
N ALA A 76 3.21 15.22 -10.08
CA ALA A 76 2.15 15.15 -9.09
C ALA A 76 2.44 16.02 -7.84
N ALA A 77 3.70 16.19 -7.46
CA ALA A 77 4.08 17.07 -6.36
C ALA A 77 4.00 18.56 -6.73
N ARG A 78 4.12 18.89 -8.03
CA ARG A 78 4.07 20.27 -8.51
C ARG A 78 2.63 20.73 -8.80
N TYR A 79 1.86 19.85 -9.43
CA TYR A 79 0.46 20.08 -9.76
C TYR A 79 -0.33 18.83 -9.35
N HIS A 80 -1.23 18.94 -8.41
CA HIS A 80 -1.97 17.83 -7.81
C HIS A 80 -3.04 17.25 -8.78
N LEU A 81 -2.63 16.91 -10.02
CA LEU A 81 -3.52 16.33 -10.99
C LEU A 81 -3.74 14.83 -10.71
N GLU A 82 -4.99 14.43 -10.76
CA GLU A 82 -5.41 13.05 -10.49
C GLU A 82 -4.70 12.04 -11.41
N GLU A 83 -4.54 12.39 -12.69
CA GLU A 83 -3.91 11.57 -13.70
C GLU A 83 -2.50 11.11 -13.29
N TRP A 84 -1.69 12.03 -12.79
CA TRP A 84 -0.31 11.73 -12.41
C TRP A 84 -0.21 10.94 -11.11
N HIS A 85 -1.12 11.18 -10.18
CA HIS A 85 -1.27 10.31 -9.01
C HIS A 85 -1.66 8.88 -9.40
N CYS A 86 -2.56 8.73 -10.38
CA CYS A 86 -2.94 7.44 -10.93
C CYS A 86 -1.74 6.72 -11.57
N ILE A 87 -0.94 7.42 -12.38
CA ILE A 87 0.28 6.87 -12.99
C ILE A 87 1.26 6.39 -11.91
N CYS A 88 1.49 7.18 -10.85
CA CYS A 88 2.35 6.77 -9.74
C CYS A 88 1.87 5.47 -9.07
N ILE A 89 0.57 5.35 -8.80
CA ILE A 89 -0.02 4.15 -8.20
C ILE A 89 0.15 2.95 -9.13
N ASP A 90 -0.14 3.12 -10.42
CA ASP A 90 -0.04 2.06 -11.42
C ASP A 90 1.43 1.58 -11.57
N CYS A 91 2.40 2.51 -11.59
CA CYS A 91 3.83 2.17 -11.60
C CYS A 91 4.24 1.35 -10.37
N LEU A 92 3.80 1.74 -9.17
CA LEU A 92 4.10 1.02 -7.94
C LEU A 92 3.49 -0.39 -7.93
N ILE A 93 2.29 -0.55 -8.45
CA ILE A 93 1.66 -1.86 -8.64
C ILE A 93 2.49 -2.72 -9.61
N LYS A 94 2.94 -2.15 -10.73
CA LYS A 94 3.78 -2.86 -11.72
C LYS A 94 5.15 -3.27 -11.17
N LEU A 95 5.69 -2.49 -10.24
CA LEU A 95 6.93 -2.78 -9.51
C LEU A 95 6.75 -3.77 -8.35
N GLY A 96 5.53 -4.25 -8.08
CA GLY A 96 5.23 -5.14 -6.96
C GLY A 96 5.27 -4.48 -5.58
N GLN A 97 5.32 -3.14 -5.52
CA GLN A 97 5.42 -2.37 -4.27
C GLN A 97 4.03 -2.02 -3.73
N ILE A 98 3.25 -3.04 -3.35
CA ILE A 98 1.83 -2.87 -3.01
C ILE A 98 1.62 -1.98 -1.78
N SER A 99 2.43 -2.14 -0.73
CA SER A 99 2.36 -1.31 0.48
C SER A 99 2.60 0.18 0.16
N THR A 100 3.63 0.47 -0.65
CA THR A 100 3.94 1.83 -1.10
C THR A 100 2.86 2.40 -2.02
N ALA A 101 2.23 1.56 -2.86
CA ALA A 101 1.11 1.96 -3.70
C ALA A 101 -0.11 2.36 -2.86
N TRP A 102 -0.39 1.66 -1.75
CA TRP A 102 -1.41 2.04 -0.79
C TRP A 102 -1.13 3.40 -0.12
N GLU A 103 0.12 3.65 0.25
CA GLU A 103 0.51 4.95 0.82
C GLU A 103 0.38 6.08 -0.21
N ALA A 104 0.80 5.83 -1.47
CA ALA A 104 0.62 6.78 -2.57
C ALA A 104 -0.85 7.08 -2.82
N TYR A 105 -1.72 6.07 -2.83
CA TYR A 105 -3.16 6.23 -2.94
C TYR A 105 -3.74 7.11 -1.84
N ARG A 106 -3.41 6.84 -0.56
CA ARG A 106 -3.88 7.64 0.59
C ARG A 106 -3.40 9.08 0.53
N ARG A 107 -2.17 9.30 0.06
CA ARG A 107 -1.59 10.64 -0.12
C ARG A 107 -2.33 11.40 -1.23
N ALA A 108 -2.57 10.74 -2.37
CA ALA A 108 -3.32 11.31 -3.47
C ALA A 108 -4.73 11.76 -3.06
N ILE A 109 -5.46 10.92 -2.32
CA ILE A 109 -6.80 11.26 -1.82
C ILE A 109 -6.76 12.49 -0.89
N ARG A 110 -5.75 12.62 -0.04
CA ARG A 110 -5.61 13.80 0.83
C ARG A 110 -5.35 15.05 0.02
N SER A 111 -4.38 15.00 -0.90
CA SER A 111 -4.01 16.13 -1.76
C SER A 111 -5.19 16.61 -2.62
N LEU A 112 -5.89 15.68 -3.27
CA LEU A 112 -7.05 16.00 -4.11
C LEU A 112 -8.25 16.55 -3.32
N LYS A 113 -8.40 16.19 -2.04
CA LYS A 113 -9.44 16.73 -1.17
C LYS A 113 -9.13 18.15 -0.66
N GLU A 114 -7.86 18.47 -0.49
CA GLU A 114 -7.44 19.82 -0.09
C GLU A 114 -7.66 20.84 -1.21
N ASP A 115 -7.49 20.41 -2.46
CA ASP A 115 -7.61 21.29 -3.63
C ASP A 115 -9.03 21.39 -4.22
N MET A 116 -9.92 20.44 -3.90
CA MET A 116 -11.27 20.37 -4.46
C MET A 116 -12.27 19.94 -3.39
N ASP A 117 -13.35 20.68 -3.23
CA ASP A 117 -14.53 20.29 -2.43
C ASP A 117 -15.27 19.04 -2.99
N VAL A 118 -14.53 18.06 -3.51
CA VAL A 118 -15.11 16.91 -4.18
C VAL A 118 -15.38 15.79 -3.19
N PHE A 119 -16.63 15.62 -2.82
CA PHE A 119 -17.13 14.56 -1.92
C PHE A 119 -17.09 13.14 -2.53
N SER A 120 -16.83 12.99 -3.83
CA SER A 120 -16.84 11.68 -4.49
C SER A 120 -15.52 11.36 -5.18
N LEU A 121 -14.99 10.19 -4.87
CA LEU A 121 -13.86 9.59 -5.58
C LEU A 121 -14.20 9.43 -7.07
N SER A 122 -13.28 9.86 -7.95
CA SER A 122 -13.43 9.65 -9.37
C SER A 122 -13.49 8.14 -9.71
N PRO A 123 -14.09 7.76 -10.84
CA PRO A 123 -14.08 6.38 -11.29
C PRO A 123 -12.65 5.80 -11.45
N ARG A 124 -11.69 6.65 -11.86
CA ARG A 124 -10.28 6.26 -12.02
C ARG A 124 -9.62 5.90 -10.69
N MET A 125 -9.79 6.72 -9.66
CA MET A 125 -9.25 6.45 -8.32
C MET A 125 -9.95 5.26 -7.66
N ARG A 126 -11.24 5.09 -7.89
CA ARG A 126 -12.02 3.96 -7.39
C ARG A 126 -11.53 2.63 -7.98
N ALA A 127 -11.23 2.59 -9.28
CA ALA A 127 -10.66 1.41 -9.93
C ALA A 127 -9.31 1.01 -9.32
N ARG A 128 -8.43 1.99 -8.97
CA ARG A 128 -7.15 1.72 -8.30
C ARG A 128 -7.34 1.19 -6.88
N TYR A 129 -8.31 1.72 -6.15
CA TYR A 129 -8.68 1.20 -4.84
C TYR A 129 -9.02 -0.30 -4.91
N HIS A 130 -9.96 -0.67 -5.79
CA HIS A 130 -10.37 -2.07 -5.96
C HIS A 130 -9.18 -2.97 -6.36
N ARG A 131 -8.35 -2.51 -7.28
CA ARG A 131 -7.16 -3.28 -7.69
C ARG A 131 -6.15 -3.47 -6.55
N LEU A 132 -5.90 -2.45 -5.76
CA LEU A 132 -5.03 -2.55 -4.58
C LEU A 132 -5.62 -3.48 -3.52
N GLU A 133 -6.93 -3.45 -3.32
CA GLU A 133 -7.62 -4.34 -2.38
C GLU A 133 -7.53 -5.80 -2.81
N GLU A 134 -7.71 -6.11 -4.09
CA GLU A 134 -7.52 -7.44 -4.66
C GLU A 134 -6.09 -7.95 -4.46
N LEU A 135 -5.09 -7.13 -4.79
CA LEU A 135 -3.68 -7.50 -4.65
C LEU A 135 -3.31 -7.77 -3.19
N ARG A 136 -3.77 -6.94 -2.25
CA ARG A 136 -3.55 -7.16 -0.81
C ARG A 136 -4.21 -8.44 -0.32
N ARG A 137 -5.41 -8.76 -0.82
CA ARG A 137 -6.11 -10.00 -0.49
C ARG A 137 -5.33 -11.20 -0.98
N THR A 138 -4.84 -11.18 -2.22
CA THR A 138 -4.02 -12.25 -2.79
C THR A 138 -2.70 -12.44 -2.04
N GLU A 139 -2.01 -11.36 -1.65
CA GLU A 139 -0.81 -11.45 -0.80
C GLU A 139 -1.13 -12.08 0.56
N SER A 140 -2.23 -11.68 1.19
CA SER A 140 -2.65 -12.25 2.47
C SER A 140 -3.01 -13.73 2.35
N GLU A 141 -3.72 -14.12 1.30
CA GLU A 141 -4.08 -15.51 1.01
C GLU A 141 -2.81 -16.36 0.76
N ASN A 142 -1.86 -15.87 -0.02
CA ASN A 142 -0.60 -16.55 -0.27
C ASN A 142 0.28 -16.64 1.00
N THR A 143 0.29 -15.62 1.83
CA THR A 143 1.02 -15.64 3.11
C THR A 143 0.40 -16.64 4.09
N VAL A 144 -0.92 -16.70 4.16
CA VAL A 144 -1.63 -17.68 5.00
C VAL A 144 -1.41 -19.08 4.50
N LEU A 145 -1.51 -19.33 3.19
CA LEU A 145 -1.25 -20.64 2.59
C LEU A 145 0.22 -21.05 2.72
N GLY A 146 1.16 -20.12 2.56
CA GLY A 146 2.59 -20.35 2.80
C GLY A 146 2.91 -20.67 4.26
N GLY A 147 2.27 -19.98 5.20
CA GLY A 147 2.38 -20.26 6.62
C GLY A 147 1.77 -21.60 7.04
N LEU A 148 0.70 -22.02 6.38
CA LEU A 148 0.06 -23.32 6.63
C LEU A 148 0.89 -24.51 6.11
N HIS A 149 1.77 -24.30 5.14
CA HIS A 149 2.62 -25.36 4.58
C HIS A 149 3.94 -25.56 5.32
N ASN A 150 4.35 -24.61 6.17
CA ASN A 150 5.65 -24.69 6.88
C ASN A 150 5.59 -25.41 8.24
N ASP A 151 4.40 -25.75 8.75
CA ASP A 151 4.24 -26.23 10.13
C ASP A 151 4.02 -27.76 10.25
N GLU A 152 4.23 -28.57 9.20
CA GLU A 152 4.08 -30.03 9.33
C GLU A 152 5.09 -30.70 10.27
N GLU A 153 6.20 -30.04 10.63
CA GLU A 153 7.23 -30.58 11.55
C GLU A 153 7.22 -29.95 12.95
N ASP A 154 6.61 -28.78 13.15
CA ASP A 154 6.59 -28.14 14.46
C ASP A 154 5.31 -28.50 15.26
N LYS A 155 5.45 -29.50 16.11
CA LYS A 155 4.40 -29.92 17.07
C LYS A 155 4.31 -29.01 18.29
N SER A 156 4.94 -27.85 18.29
CA SER A 156 4.87 -26.91 19.39
C SER A 156 3.51 -26.22 19.45
N PRO A 157 3.04 -25.82 20.65
CA PRO A 157 1.79 -25.07 20.78
C PRO A 157 1.84 -23.73 20.04
N TYR A 158 0.84 -23.47 19.21
CA TYR A 158 0.75 -22.20 18.49
C TYR A 158 0.32 -21.06 19.44
N PHE A 159 1.16 -20.03 19.52
CA PHE A 159 0.85 -18.81 20.27
C PHE A 159 0.25 -17.75 19.35
N CYS A 160 -1.01 -17.40 19.56
CA CYS A 160 -1.70 -16.40 18.76
C CYS A 160 -2.16 -15.20 19.58
N PRO A 161 -2.28 -13.99 19.00
CA PRO A 161 -2.91 -12.84 19.62
C PRO A 161 -4.38 -13.12 19.97
N TYR A 162 -4.92 -12.44 20.99
CA TYR A 162 -6.31 -12.64 21.47
C TYR A 162 -7.35 -12.47 20.35
N THR A 163 -7.18 -11.52 19.45
CA THR A 163 -8.07 -11.31 18.30
C THR A 163 -8.11 -12.52 17.38
N SER A 164 -6.95 -13.08 17.03
CA SER A 164 -6.85 -14.30 16.21
C SER A 164 -7.42 -15.52 16.93
N PHE A 165 -7.22 -15.61 18.25
CA PHE A 165 -7.80 -16.66 19.06
C PHE A 165 -9.33 -16.61 19.05
N VAL A 166 -9.95 -15.43 19.14
CA VAL A 166 -11.41 -15.28 19.09
C VAL A 166 -11.97 -15.80 17.75
N ASP A 167 -11.29 -15.51 16.65
CA ASP A 167 -11.73 -15.97 15.32
C ASP A 167 -11.54 -17.48 15.16
N LEU A 168 -10.42 -18.04 15.62
CA LEU A 168 -10.20 -19.49 15.66
C LEU A 168 -11.24 -20.20 16.52
N TYR A 169 -11.58 -19.65 17.69
CA TYR A 169 -12.60 -20.18 18.56
C TYR A 169 -13.97 -20.20 17.90
N ARG A 170 -14.37 -19.11 17.22
CA ARG A 170 -15.62 -19.01 16.46
C ARG A 170 -15.71 -20.04 15.34
N ILE A 171 -14.64 -20.24 14.61
CA ILE A 171 -14.55 -21.24 13.54
C ILE A 171 -14.65 -22.66 14.15
N SER A 172 -13.84 -22.94 15.18
CA SER A 172 -13.81 -24.24 15.84
C SER A 172 -15.16 -24.59 16.45
N SER A 173 -15.84 -23.65 17.11
CA SER A 173 -17.15 -23.88 17.73
C SER A 173 -18.24 -24.24 16.71
N ARG A 174 -18.13 -23.77 15.46
CA ARG A 174 -19.04 -24.14 14.36
C ARG A 174 -18.76 -25.54 13.81
N VAL A 175 -17.52 -26.00 13.89
CA VAL A 175 -17.10 -27.32 13.36
C VAL A 175 -17.20 -28.41 14.44
N MET A 176 -17.10 -28.05 15.72
CA MET A 176 -17.18 -28.99 16.85
C MET A 176 -18.38 -29.95 16.84
N PRO A 177 -19.62 -29.52 16.51
CA PRO A 177 -20.77 -30.43 16.46
C PRO A 177 -20.61 -31.60 15.49
N TYR A 178 -19.69 -31.46 14.52
CA TYR A 178 -19.43 -32.47 13.48
C TYR A 178 -18.17 -33.30 13.74
N ARG A 179 -17.48 -33.07 14.87
CA ARG A 179 -16.27 -33.83 15.25
C ARG A 179 -16.55 -34.81 16.37
N THR A 180 -15.92 -35.98 16.30
CA THR A 180 -16.00 -37.01 17.34
C THR A 180 -15.06 -36.78 18.52
N THR A 181 -14.13 -35.83 18.41
CA THR A 181 -13.15 -35.49 19.44
C THR A 181 -13.57 -34.29 20.26
N ALA A 182 -13.53 -34.41 21.59
CA ALA A 182 -13.78 -33.29 22.50
C ALA A 182 -12.61 -32.28 22.47
N SER A 183 -12.94 -30.99 22.52
CA SER A 183 -11.97 -29.91 22.65
C SER A 183 -12.27 -29.10 23.91
N TYR A 184 -11.24 -28.72 24.63
CA TYR A 184 -11.36 -27.99 25.90
C TYR A 184 -10.75 -26.61 25.80
N LEU A 185 -11.43 -25.61 26.33
CA LEU A 185 -10.89 -24.25 26.52
C LEU A 185 -10.47 -24.09 27.97
N LEU A 186 -9.17 -23.87 28.19
CA LEU A 186 -8.62 -23.59 29.49
C LEU A 186 -8.29 -22.09 29.61
N VAL A 187 -8.88 -21.46 30.61
CA VAL A 187 -8.66 -20.03 30.90
C VAL A 187 -7.93 -19.92 32.24
N TYR A 188 -6.77 -19.28 32.22
CA TYR A 188 -5.94 -19.05 33.41
C TYR A 188 -5.93 -17.56 33.75
N SER A 189 -6.06 -17.24 35.02
CA SER A 189 -5.86 -15.90 35.55
C SER A 189 -4.77 -15.91 36.61
N PHE A 190 -3.95 -14.88 36.63
CA PHE A 190 -2.92 -14.71 37.66
C PHE A 190 -3.39 -13.74 38.72
N SER A 191 -3.33 -14.17 39.97
CA SER A 191 -3.63 -13.36 41.14
C SER A 191 -2.45 -13.37 42.11
N ASP A 192 -2.36 -12.34 42.94
CA ASP A 192 -1.40 -12.27 44.03
C ASP A 192 -1.83 -13.18 45.20
N SER A 193 -1.02 -13.22 46.27
CA SER A 193 -1.29 -14.01 47.47
C SER A 193 -2.60 -13.61 48.23
N LEU A 194 -3.17 -12.46 47.85
CA LEU A 194 -4.43 -11.93 48.39
C LEU A 194 -5.63 -12.15 47.44
N GLY A 195 -5.43 -12.89 46.36
CA GLY A 195 -6.47 -13.17 45.36
C GLY A 195 -6.79 -12.01 44.41
N LYS A 196 -6.01 -10.92 44.42
CA LYS A 196 -6.24 -9.77 43.57
C LYS A 196 -5.55 -9.97 42.24
N HIS A 197 -6.23 -9.66 41.11
CA HIS A 197 -5.68 -9.79 39.79
C HIS A 197 -4.39 -8.98 39.62
N MET A 198 -3.33 -9.61 39.14
CA MET A 198 -2.07 -8.96 38.86
C MET A 198 -2.23 -7.97 37.71
N LYS A 199 -1.79 -6.72 37.92
CA LYS A 199 -1.83 -5.64 36.93
C LYS A 199 -0.42 -5.28 36.40
N ASP A 200 0.63 -5.75 37.09
CA ASP A 200 2.01 -5.46 36.68
C ASP A 200 2.43 -6.26 35.44
N LYS A 201 2.76 -5.54 34.39
CA LYS A 201 3.13 -6.14 33.08
C LYS A 201 4.34 -7.08 33.17
N VAL A 202 5.33 -6.76 34.01
CA VAL A 202 6.56 -7.55 34.10
C VAL A 202 6.30 -8.88 34.77
N THR A 203 5.53 -8.86 35.84
CA THR A 203 5.15 -10.06 36.58
C THR A 203 4.21 -10.94 35.77
N LEU A 204 3.23 -10.35 35.09
CA LEU A 204 2.36 -11.07 34.15
C LEU A 204 3.14 -11.74 33.01
N GLN A 205 4.15 -11.08 32.47
CA GLN A 205 4.98 -11.63 31.39
C GLN A 205 5.86 -12.79 31.88
N LYS A 206 6.42 -12.72 33.09
CA LYS A 206 7.15 -13.82 33.72
C LYS A 206 6.26 -15.02 33.98
N SER A 207 5.08 -14.80 34.56
CA SER A 207 4.11 -15.86 34.85
C SER A 207 3.58 -16.52 33.59
N SER A 208 3.30 -15.74 32.54
CA SER A 208 2.92 -16.25 31.21
C SER A 208 4.01 -17.12 30.58
N ARG A 209 5.29 -16.72 30.68
CA ARG A 209 6.43 -17.54 30.19
C ARG A 209 6.55 -18.86 30.95
N ALA A 210 6.45 -18.82 32.27
CA ALA A 210 6.51 -20.04 33.09
C ALA A 210 5.37 -21.02 32.75
N MET A 211 4.16 -20.50 32.52
CA MET A 211 3.01 -21.27 32.10
C MET A 211 3.21 -21.90 30.72
N ASN A 212 3.67 -21.12 29.74
CA ASN A 212 3.95 -21.64 28.41
C ASN A 212 5.00 -22.76 28.44
N MET A 213 6.05 -22.62 29.24
CA MET A 213 7.05 -23.69 29.44
C MET A 213 6.45 -24.96 30.03
N ALA A 214 5.58 -24.82 31.06
CA ALA A 214 4.91 -25.95 31.67
C ALA A 214 3.96 -26.67 30.69
N VAL A 215 3.13 -25.93 29.96
CA VAL A 215 2.23 -26.51 28.94
C VAL A 215 3.01 -27.19 27.83
N THR A 216 4.09 -26.58 27.35
CA THR A 216 4.93 -27.19 26.30
C THR A 216 5.63 -28.46 26.79
N SER A 217 6.05 -28.54 28.04
CA SER A 217 6.65 -29.75 28.60
C SER A 217 5.63 -30.89 28.76
N CYS A 218 4.39 -30.57 29.14
CA CYS A 218 3.32 -31.58 29.28
C CYS A 218 2.83 -32.14 27.94
N LEU A 219 2.95 -31.38 26.85
CA LEU A 219 2.53 -31.85 25.52
C LEU A 219 3.62 -32.67 24.78
N ARG A 220 4.86 -32.69 25.30
CA ARG A 220 5.97 -33.48 24.75
C ARG A 220 6.16 -34.82 25.45
N SER A 221 5.49 -35.05 26.56
CA SER A 221 5.43 -36.33 27.29
C SER A 221 4.24 -37.17 26.83
#